data_35c56f8b58289da5759060e3993801f0
#
_entry.id   35c56f8b58289da5759060e3993801f0
#
_cell.length_a   1.000
_cell.length_b   1.000
_cell.length_c   1.000
_cell.angle_alpha   90.00
_cell.angle_beta   90.00
_cell.angle_gamma   90.00
#
_symmetry.space_group_name_H-M   'P 1'
#
loop_
_entity.id
_entity.type
_entity.pdbx_description
1 polymer ?
#
loop_
_entity_poly.entity_id
_entity_poly.type
_entity_poly.pdbx_seq_one_letter_code
_entity_poly.pdbx_strand_id
1 'polypeptide(L)'
;MKRQKNDKHLDFVRGLPCLVCGDPLRSEAAHVRYADRRAAKRMTGMGEKPSDVWAVPLCDTHHRLQHQGNERKFWEGVGADPIFICLALNLVSGDNEAGEQIISSAQTSAHSGIER
;
A
#
# COMPACT_ATOMS: atom_id res chain seq x y z
N MET A 1 20.97 -5.50 -1.24
CA MET A 1 20.34 -5.67 0.08
C MET A 1 19.30 -6.77 0.02
N LYS A 2 19.25 -7.62 1.01
CA LYS A 2 18.30 -8.73 1.06
C LYS A 2 16.88 -8.25 1.29
N ARG A 3 15.91 -8.92 0.65
CA ARG A 3 14.49 -8.70 0.89
C ARG A 3 14.16 -9.00 2.36
N GLN A 4 13.44 -8.09 3.01
CA GLN A 4 12.97 -8.27 4.39
C GLN A 4 11.58 -8.89 4.38
N LYS A 5 11.45 -10.08 4.99
CA LYS A 5 10.17 -10.76 5.14
C LYS A 5 9.57 -10.47 6.50
N ASN A 6 8.26 -10.23 6.56
CA ASN A 6 7.58 -9.98 7.82
C ASN A 6 6.13 -10.44 7.73
N ASP A 7 5.89 -11.71 8.00
CA ASP A 7 4.55 -12.30 7.89
C ASP A 7 3.54 -11.65 8.83
N LYS A 8 3.96 -11.27 10.03
CA LYS A 8 3.06 -10.61 10.97
C LYS A 8 2.59 -9.26 10.44
N HIS A 9 3.49 -8.53 9.81
CA HIS A 9 3.14 -7.26 9.20
C HIS A 9 2.18 -7.44 8.03
N LEU A 10 2.41 -8.45 7.19
CA LEU A 10 1.51 -8.73 6.08
C LEU A 10 0.11 -9.11 6.57
N ASP A 11 0.02 -9.89 7.66
CA ASP A 11 -1.28 -10.23 8.26
C ASP A 11 -1.99 -8.98 8.77
N PHE A 12 -1.26 -8.07 9.40
CA PHE A 12 -1.78 -6.79 9.83
C PHE A 12 -2.36 -6.00 8.64
N VAL A 13 -1.60 -5.90 7.55
CA VAL A 13 -2.04 -5.19 6.34
C VAL A 13 -3.31 -5.81 5.76
N ARG A 14 -3.37 -7.14 5.70
CA ARG A 14 -4.55 -7.85 5.17
C ARG A 14 -5.82 -7.61 5.98
N GLY A 15 -5.68 -7.25 7.25
CA GLY A 15 -6.81 -6.95 8.13
C GLY A 15 -7.35 -5.53 7.97
N LEU A 16 -6.73 -4.69 7.14
CA LEU A 16 -7.14 -3.30 6.95
C LEU A 16 -8.06 -3.16 5.73
N PRO A 17 -8.90 -2.10 5.71
CA PRO A 17 -9.74 -1.85 4.53
C PRO A 17 -8.91 -1.55 3.28
N CYS A 18 -9.48 -1.80 2.11
CA CYS A 18 -8.83 -1.46 0.84
C CYS A 18 -8.50 0.04 0.79
N LEU A 19 -7.26 0.37 0.47
CA LEU A 19 -6.79 1.75 0.38
C LEU A 19 -7.54 2.55 -0.68
N VAL A 20 -8.01 1.91 -1.75
CA VAL A 20 -8.68 2.59 -2.85
C VAL A 20 -10.18 2.75 -2.60
N CYS A 21 -10.88 1.67 -2.26
CA CYS A 21 -12.35 1.71 -2.15
C CYS A 21 -12.90 1.57 -0.73
N GLY A 22 -12.05 1.29 0.25
CA GLY A 22 -12.48 1.18 1.63
C GLY A 22 -13.21 -0.11 1.98
N ASP A 23 -13.24 -1.09 1.07
CA ASP A 23 -13.89 -2.38 1.34
C ASP A 23 -13.24 -3.02 2.58
N PRO A 24 -14.00 -3.24 3.67
CA PRO A 24 -13.44 -3.78 4.90
C PRO A 24 -13.39 -5.30 4.93
N LEU A 25 -13.99 -5.97 3.97
CA LEU A 25 -14.20 -7.41 4.06
C LEU A 25 -12.97 -8.23 3.72
N ARG A 26 -12.23 -7.82 2.70
CA ARG A 26 -11.05 -8.57 2.26
C ARG A 26 -10.04 -7.65 1.64
N SER A 27 -8.85 -7.64 2.23
CA SER A 27 -7.71 -7.00 1.60
C SER A 27 -6.61 -8.03 1.41
N GLU A 28 -5.82 -7.81 0.38
CA GLU A 28 -4.58 -8.52 0.13
C GLU A 28 -3.43 -7.56 0.41
N ALA A 29 -2.29 -8.10 0.80
CA ALA A 29 -1.10 -7.28 1.00
C ALA A 29 -0.44 -7.06 -0.35
N ALA A 30 -0.66 -5.89 -0.93
CA ALA A 30 -0.18 -5.55 -2.26
C ALA A 30 1.16 -4.83 -2.17
N HIS A 31 2.22 -5.42 -2.75
CA HIS A 31 3.55 -4.81 -2.73
C HIS A 31 3.65 -3.68 -3.75
N VAL A 32 4.27 -2.58 -3.33
CA VAL A 32 4.59 -1.45 -4.21
C VAL A 32 5.96 -1.74 -4.82
N ARG A 33 6.05 -1.75 -6.14
CA ARG A 33 7.23 -2.30 -6.83
C ARG A 33 8.25 -1.29 -7.30
N TYR A 34 7.86 -0.05 -7.55
CA TYR A 34 8.81 0.94 -8.06
C TYR A 34 9.71 1.49 -6.96
N ALA A 35 10.88 2.01 -7.37
CA ALA A 35 11.84 2.60 -6.45
C ALA A 35 11.40 3.98 -5.99
N ASP A 36 11.83 4.38 -4.79
CA ASP A 36 11.60 5.73 -4.29
C ASP A 36 12.80 6.17 -3.44
N ARG A 37 13.55 7.14 -3.95
CA ARG A 37 14.77 7.62 -3.29
C ARG A 37 14.50 8.30 -1.96
N ARG A 38 13.34 8.93 -1.79
CA ARG A 38 12.97 9.59 -0.54
C ARG A 38 12.94 8.61 0.63
N ALA A 39 12.58 7.37 0.35
CA ALA A 39 12.43 6.32 1.36
C ALA A 39 13.55 5.27 1.27
N ALA A 40 14.59 5.53 0.49
CA ALA A 40 15.67 4.57 0.25
C ALA A 40 15.15 3.22 -0.25
N LYS A 41 14.03 3.23 -0.97
CA LYS A 41 13.43 2.02 -1.53
C LYS A 41 14.08 1.73 -2.87
N ARG A 42 14.75 0.57 -2.96
CA ARG A 42 15.46 0.18 -4.19
C ARG A 42 14.52 -0.40 -5.24
N MET A 43 14.98 -0.40 -6.48
CA MET A 43 14.31 -1.11 -7.56
C MET A 43 14.46 -2.61 -7.35
N THR A 44 13.37 -3.37 -7.56
CA THR A 44 13.45 -4.83 -7.52
C THR A 44 13.77 -5.38 -8.91
N GLY A 45 14.54 -6.46 -8.94
CA GLY A 45 14.85 -7.15 -10.18
C GLY A 45 13.69 -7.99 -10.66
N MET A 46 13.82 -8.53 -11.87
CA MET A 46 12.81 -9.41 -12.45
C MET A 46 12.60 -10.64 -11.55
N GLY A 47 11.35 -10.94 -11.23
CA GLY A 47 11.00 -12.07 -10.37
C GLY A 47 11.25 -11.85 -8.89
N GLU A 48 11.82 -10.72 -8.50
CA GLU A 48 12.08 -10.38 -7.12
C GLU A 48 10.90 -9.62 -6.52
N LYS A 49 10.45 -10.02 -5.32
CA LYS A 49 9.43 -9.27 -4.58
C LYS A 49 10.09 -8.18 -3.73
N PRO A 50 9.44 -7.01 -3.56
CA PRO A 50 9.92 -6.01 -2.60
C PRO A 50 9.86 -6.54 -1.16
N SER A 51 10.56 -5.86 -0.25
CA SER A 51 10.45 -6.15 1.18
C SER A 51 9.01 -5.93 1.66
N ASP A 52 8.62 -6.65 2.70
CA ASP A 52 7.23 -6.64 3.17
C ASP A 52 6.81 -5.32 3.81
N VAL A 53 7.75 -4.44 4.15
CA VAL A 53 7.42 -3.07 4.57
C VAL A 53 6.68 -2.31 3.46
N TRP A 54 6.92 -2.68 2.19
CA TRP A 54 6.34 -1.99 1.03
C TRP A 54 5.04 -2.64 0.58
N ALA A 55 4.10 -2.82 1.51
CA ALA A 55 2.80 -3.42 1.23
C ALA A 55 1.68 -2.50 1.71
N VAL A 56 0.60 -2.45 0.93
CA VAL A 56 -0.62 -1.72 1.28
C VAL A 56 -1.82 -2.65 1.12
N PRO A 57 -2.94 -2.39 1.83
CA PRO A 57 -4.14 -3.22 1.70
C PRO A 57 -4.91 -2.86 0.43
N LEU A 58 -5.14 -3.81 -0.43
CA LEU A 58 -5.98 -3.65 -1.62
C LEU A 58 -6.92 -4.85 -1.74
N CYS A 59 -8.18 -4.60 -2.09
CA CYS A 59 -9.09 -5.69 -2.42
C CYS A 59 -8.63 -6.37 -3.71
N ASP A 60 -9.17 -7.55 -4.00
CA ASP A 60 -8.78 -8.33 -5.17
C ASP A 60 -8.85 -7.52 -6.47
N THR A 61 -9.94 -6.78 -6.66
CA THR A 61 -10.13 -5.98 -7.87
C THR A 61 -9.03 -4.92 -8.03
N HIS A 62 -8.78 -4.14 -6.98
CA HIS A 62 -7.79 -3.06 -7.05
C HIS A 62 -6.37 -3.57 -7.06
N HIS A 63 -6.11 -4.73 -6.43
CA HIS A 63 -4.81 -5.37 -6.50
C HIS A 63 -4.49 -5.78 -7.93
N ARG A 64 -5.47 -6.35 -8.64
CA ARG A 64 -5.28 -6.70 -10.06
C ARG A 64 -5.05 -5.47 -10.92
N LEU A 65 -5.81 -4.39 -10.68
CA LEU A 65 -5.64 -3.15 -11.42
C LEU A 65 -4.26 -2.53 -11.20
N GLN A 66 -3.73 -2.62 -9.98
CA GLN A 66 -2.38 -2.15 -9.68
C GLN A 66 -1.32 -2.80 -10.57
N HIS A 67 -1.51 -4.09 -10.89
CA HIS A 67 -0.53 -4.87 -11.66
C HIS A 67 -0.77 -4.79 -13.18
N GLN A 68 -1.83 -4.14 -13.63
CA GLN A 68 -2.11 -3.96 -15.05
C GLN A 68 -1.48 -2.65 -15.52
N GLY A 69 -0.41 -2.76 -16.32
CA GLY A 69 0.24 -1.59 -16.89
C GLY A 69 1.16 -0.87 -15.90
N ASN A 70 1.15 0.44 -15.94
CA ASN A 70 2.09 1.28 -15.18
C ASN A 70 1.60 1.55 -13.76
N GLU A 71 2.32 1.02 -12.78
CA GLU A 71 1.92 1.16 -11.37
C GLU A 71 1.91 2.62 -10.91
N ARG A 72 2.88 3.43 -11.33
CA ARG A 72 2.90 4.86 -10.94
C ARG A 72 1.65 5.57 -11.40
N LYS A 73 1.20 5.29 -12.62
CA LYS A 73 -0.04 5.88 -13.15
C LYS A 73 -1.26 5.41 -12.39
N PHE A 74 -1.27 4.14 -11.96
CA PHE A 74 -2.34 3.63 -11.12
C PHE A 74 -2.46 4.47 -9.84
N TRP A 75 -1.35 4.70 -9.13
CA TRP A 75 -1.37 5.47 -7.89
C TRP A 75 -1.67 6.95 -8.12
N GLU A 76 -1.21 7.53 -9.22
CA GLU A 76 -1.58 8.90 -9.58
C GLU A 76 -3.09 9.01 -9.77
N GLY A 77 -3.70 8.03 -10.43
CA GLY A 77 -5.15 8.00 -10.63
C GLY A 77 -5.93 7.84 -9.31
N VAL A 78 -5.39 7.08 -8.38
CA VAL A 78 -5.99 6.92 -7.05
C VAL A 78 -5.88 8.20 -6.23
N GLY A 79 -4.81 8.96 -6.43
CA GLY A 79 -4.55 10.17 -5.67
C GLY A 79 -3.92 9.92 -4.30
N ALA A 80 -3.26 8.78 -4.13
CA ALA A 80 -2.59 8.44 -2.88
C ALA A 80 -1.11 8.16 -3.12
N ASP A 81 -0.27 8.47 -2.12
CA ASP A 81 1.15 8.13 -2.15
C ASP A 81 1.35 6.82 -1.38
N PRO A 82 1.50 5.68 -2.09
CA PRO A 82 1.59 4.39 -1.43
C PRO A 82 2.86 4.24 -0.61
N ILE A 83 3.93 4.94 -0.98
CA ILE A 83 5.20 4.87 -0.23
C ILE A 83 5.01 5.47 1.17
N PHE A 84 4.37 6.62 1.26
CA PHE A 84 4.07 7.25 2.54
C PHE A 84 3.16 6.34 3.39
N ILE A 85 2.13 5.76 2.77
CA ILE A 85 1.21 4.86 3.47
C ILE A 85 1.95 3.64 4.02
N CYS A 86 2.85 3.04 3.22
CA CYS A 86 3.66 1.90 3.67
C CYS A 86 4.46 2.27 4.93
N LEU A 87 5.11 3.41 4.93
CA LEU A 87 5.92 3.84 6.07
C LEU A 87 5.05 4.08 7.30
N ALA A 88 3.91 4.74 7.12
CA ALA A 88 2.98 5.00 8.22
C ALA A 88 2.44 3.70 8.82
N LEU A 89 2.02 2.75 7.98
CA LEU A 89 1.52 1.46 8.43
C LEU A 89 2.60 0.67 9.17
N ASN A 90 3.83 0.74 8.71
CA ASN A 90 4.92 0.04 9.35
C ASN A 90 5.16 0.55 10.78
N LEU A 91 5.01 1.85 11.00
CA LEU A 91 5.16 2.46 12.32
C LEU A 91 4.11 1.95 13.33
N VAL A 92 2.93 1.61 12.85
CA VAL A 92 1.82 1.17 13.71
C VAL A 92 1.48 -0.31 13.52
N SER A 93 2.40 -1.07 12.94
CA SER A 93 2.17 -2.48 12.63
C SER A 93 1.65 -3.25 13.85
N GLY A 94 0.54 -3.96 13.67
CA GLY A 94 -0.12 -4.69 14.76
C GLY A 94 -1.22 -3.90 15.46
N ASP A 95 -1.29 -2.59 15.28
CA ASP A 95 -2.34 -1.74 15.86
C ASP A 95 -3.41 -1.49 14.79
N ASN A 96 -4.45 -2.34 14.78
CA ASN A 96 -5.50 -2.29 13.77
C ASN A 96 -6.24 -0.96 13.74
N GLU A 97 -6.52 -0.39 14.89
CA GLU A 97 -7.24 0.88 14.97
C GLU A 97 -6.43 2.02 14.33
N ALA A 98 -5.15 2.12 14.66
CA ALA A 98 -4.28 3.12 14.06
C ALA A 98 -4.13 2.89 12.55
N GLY A 99 -4.01 1.64 12.13
CA GLY A 99 -3.95 1.30 10.70
C GLY A 99 -5.19 1.73 9.95
N GLU A 100 -6.36 1.47 10.51
CA GLU A 100 -7.64 1.87 9.91
C GLU A 100 -7.74 3.39 9.77
N GLN A 101 -7.26 4.13 10.76
CA GLN A 101 -7.25 5.58 10.71
C GLN A 101 -6.34 6.11 9.60
N ILE A 102 -5.19 5.48 9.40
CA ILE A 102 -4.27 5.85 8.31
C ILE A 102 -4.95 5.65 6.96
N ILE A 103 -5.59 4.49 6.75
CA ILE A 103 -6.28 4.20 5.49
C ILE A 103 -7.44 5.19 5.27
N SER A 104 -8.25 5.42 6.28
CA SER A 104 -9.37 6.35 6.19
C SER A 104 -8.91 7.77 5.85
N SER A 105 -7.84 8.23 6.49
CA SER A 105 -7.27 9.56 6.23
C SER A 105 -6.74 9.67 4.79
N ALA A 106 -6.11 8.63 4.29
CA ALA A 106 -5.60 8.61 2.93
C ALA A 106 -6.74 8.70 1.91
N GLN A 107 -7.85 7.99 2.15
CA GLN A 107 -9.03 8.04 1.28
C GLN A 107 -9.67 9.42 1.29
N THR A 108 -9.80 10.04 2.44
CA THR A 108 -10.37 11.38 2.56
C THR A 108 -9.52 12.39 1.79
N SER A 109 -8.19 12.31 1.93
CA SER A 109 -7.28 13.20 1.20
C SER A 109 -7.38 13.01 -0.32
N ALA A 110 -7.48 11.77 -0.77
CA ALA A 110 -7.63 11.46 -2.20
C ALA A 110 -8.94 12.05 -2.75
N HIS A 111 -10.05 11.90 -2.02
CA HIS A 111 -11.34 12.47 -2.44
C HIS A 111 -11.29 14.00 -2.47
N SER A 112 -10.71 14.62 -1.47
CA SER A 112 -10.56 16.09 -1.44
C SER A 112 -9.76 16.59 -2.64
N GLY A 113 -8.72 15.87 -3.03
CA GLY A 113 -7.92 16.20 -4.21
C GLY A 113 -8.72 16.10 -5.51
N ILE A 114 -9.60 15.12 -5.61
CA ILE A 114 -10.44 14.90 -6.80
C ILE A 114 -11.49 15.99 -6.95
N GLU A 115 -12.05 16.48 -5.86
CA GLU A 115 -13.11 17.47 -5.86
C GLU A 115 -12.63 18.88 -6.20
N ARG A 116 -11.34 19.11 -6.22
CA ARG A 116 -10.76 20.38 -6.61
C ARG A 116 -10.64 20.50 -8.11
#